data_ff3581335005e56012d536f7fc0655d5
#
_entry.id   ff3581335005e56012d536f7fc0655d5
#
_cell.length_a   1.000
_cell.length_b   1.000
_cell.length_c   1.000
_cell.angle_alpha   90.00
_cell.angle_beta   90.00
_cell.angle_gamma   90.00
#
_symmetry.space_group_name_H-M   'P 1'
#
loop_
_entity.id
_entity.type
_entity.pdbx_description
1 polymer ?
#
loop_
_entity_poly.entity_id
_entity_poly.type
_entity_poly.pdbx_seq_one_letter_code
_entity_poly.pdbx_strand_id
1 'polypeptide(L)'
;MPLLTDDPFDSIESAHSFLTLLRETVSEAKREIDNDVQRTSDSSVSRRLDALRIAAYKMEKLEFHLNRSSRILNDLRSLRRLLFEERMHRTAYDRVTTAKVGTSSLSQNGRRGQ
;
A
#
# COMPACT_ATOMS: atom_id res chain seq x y z
N MET A 1 -6.52 9.59 -19.83
CA MET A 1 -5.93 9.30 -19.02
C MET A 1 -5.56 8.02 -18.93
N PRO A 2 -4.60 7.80 -18.98
CA PRO A 2 -4.08 6.58 -19.00
C PRO A 2 -4.24 5.84 -17.83
N LEU A 3 -4.95 6.36 -16.98
CA LEU A 3 -5.07 5.71 -15.88
C LEU A 3 -6.01 4.67 -15.90
N LEU A 4 -6.64 4.45 -16.92
CA LEU A 4 -7.59 3.45 -16.98
C LEU A 4 -6.95 2.16 -17.01
N THR A 5 -6.90 1.47 -15.93
CA THR A 5 -6.34 0.17 -15.94
C THR A 5 -7.47 -0.76 -15.68
N ASP A 6 -7.41 -1.94 -16.16
CA ASP A 6 -8.44 -2.91 -15.95
C ASP A 6 -8.26 -3.57 -14.60
N ASP A 7 -7.08 -3.47 -14.03
CA ASP A 7 -6.79 -4.11 -12.76
C ASP A 7 -6.70 -3.03 -11.69
N PRO A 8 -7.60 -2.99 -10.74
CA PRO A 8 -7.56 -1.97 -9.71
C PRO A 8 -6.28 -1.99 -8.89
N PHE A 9 -5.57 -3.12 -8.87
CA PHE A 9 -4.36 -3.17 -8.09
C PHE A 9 -3.20 -2.44 -8.75
N ASP A 10 -3.33 -2.08 -10.03
CA ASP A 10 -2.29 -1.29 -10.68
C ASP A 10 -2.28 0.11 -10.05
N SER A 11 -3.43 0.60 -9.62
CA SER A 11 -3.50 1.88 -8.96
C SER A 11 -2.84 1.81 -7.59
N ILE A 12 -2.89 0.65 -6.95
CA ILE A 12 -2.26 0.48 -5.65
C ILE A 12 -0.75 0.52 -5.79
N GLU A 13 -0.20 -0.04 -6.87
CA GLU A 13 1.24 0.03 -7.09
C GLU A 13 1.66 1.49 -7.28
N SER A 14 0.90 2.24 -8.06
CA SER A 14 1.20 3.64 -8.30
C SER A 14 1.08 4.43 -7.00
N ALA A 15 0.06 4.15 -6.21
CA ALA A 15 -0.13 4.83 -4.95
C ALA A 15 1.02 4.56 -4.00
N HIS A 16 1.51 3.33 -3.97
CA HIS A 16 2.61 2.97 -3.10
C HIS A 16 3.88 3.72 -3.52
N SER A 17 4.15 3.81 -4.82
CA SER A 17 5.31 4.52 -5.31
C SER A 17 5.21 6.01 -4.98
N PHE A 18 4.03 6.58 -5.16
CA PHE A 18 3.82 7.97 -4.86
C PHE A 18 4.00 8.22 -3.35
N LEU A 19 3.51 7.30 -2.53
CA LEU A 19 3.60 7.46 -1.11
C LEU A 19 5.06 7.39 -0.65
N THR A 20 5.87 6.57 -1.29
CA THR A 20 7.28 6.49 -0.95
C THR A 20 7.96 7.85 -1.18
N LEU A 21 7.67 8.49 -2.30
CA LEU A 21 8.23 9.80 -2.59
C LEU A 21 7.70 10.84 -1.61
N LEU A 22 6.42 10.75 -1.27
CA LEU A 22 5.82 11.69 -0.35
C LEU A 22 6.46 11.56 1.02
N ARG A 23 6.72 10.35 1.47
CA ARG A 23 7.34 10.14 2.76
C ARG A 23 8.72 10.76 2.82
N GLU A 24 9.48 10.62 1.75
CA GLU A 24 10.82 11.20 1.70
C GLU A 24 10.75 12.71 1.75
N THR A 25 9.80 13.29 1.02
CA THR A 25 9.64 14.74 1.00
C THR A 25 9.22 15.25 2.38
N VAL A 26 8.32 14.55 3.04
CA VAL A 26 7.85 14.95 4.36
C VAL A 26 8.98 14.83 5.38
N SER A 27 9.79 13.79 5.30
CA SER A 27 10.89 13.62 6.22
C SER A 27 11.89 14.75 6.06
N GLU A 28 12.13 15.16 4.83
CA GLU A 28 13.08 16.23 4.58
C GLU A 28 12.52 17.56 5.08
N ALA A 29 11.24 17.83 4.84
CA ALA A 29 10.62 19.04 5.32
C ALA A 29 10.62 19.09 6.85
N LYS A 30 10.39 17.94 7.48
CA LYS A 30 10.42 17.89 8.93
C LYS A 30 11.81 18.22 9.45
N ARG A 31 12.84 17.72 8.79
CA ARG A 31 14.20 18.01 9.21
C ARG A 31 14.49 19.51 9.12
N GLU A 32 13.99 20.15 8.06
CA GLU A 32 14.19 21.58 7.91
C GLU A 32 13.47 22.36 8.99
N ILE A 33 12.27 21.92 9.36
CA ILE A 33 11.52 22.58 10.42
C ILE A 33 12.24 22.40 11.74
N ASP A 34 12.77 21.22 12.01
CA ASP A 34 13.50 20.97 13.23
C ASP A 34 14.75 21.86 13.31
N ASN A 35 15.41 22.06 12.18
CA ASN A 35 16.57 22.93 12.14
C ASN A 35 16.15 24.37 12.41
N ASP A 36 15.01 24.79 11.91
CA ASP A 36 14.51 26.13 12.16
C ASP A 36 14.15 26.30 13.63
N VAL A 37 13.61 25.26 14.25
CA VAL A 37 13.29 25.31 15.67
C VAL A 37 14.59 25.54 16.45
N GLN A 38 15.66 24.82 16.11
CA GLN A 38 16.90 24.97 16.79
C GLN A 38 17.46 26.38 16.63
N ARG A 39 17.42 26.91 15.44
CA ARG A 39 17.95 28.26 15.22
C ARG A 39 17.11 29.31 15.91
N THR A 40 15.80 29.12 15.98
CA THR A 40 14.92 30.11 16.56
C THR A 40 14.91 30.04 18.09
N SER A 41 15.28 28.88 18.64
CA SER A 41 15.30 28.75 20.09
C SER A 41 16.20 29.77 20.75
N ASP A 42 17.22 30.24 20.05
CA ASP A 42 18.13 31.19 20.62
C ASP A 42 17.62 32.60 20.48
N SER A 43 16.48 32.82 19.88
CA SER A 43 16.00 34.16 19.68
C SER A 43 14.82 34.40 20.61
N SER A 44 14.43 35.61 20.79
CA SER A 44 13.34 35.92 21.69
C SER A 44 12.01 35.97 20.98
N VAL A 45 11.95 35.53 19.74
CA VAL A 45 10.70 35.61 18.99
C VAL A 45 9.88 34.37 19.30
N SER A 46 9.18 34.40 20.42
CA SER A 46 8.52 33.21 20.90
C SER A 46 7.32 32.80 20.06
N ARG A 47 6.64 33.75 19.42
CA ARG A 47 5.50 33.41 18.59
C ARG A 47 5.95 32.54 17.39
N ARG A 48 7.08 32.90 16.78
CA ARG A 48 7.56 32.15 15.65
C ARG A 48 8.00 30.75 16.14
N LEU A 49 8.65 30.69 17.30
CA LEU A 49 9.10 29.43 17.85
C LEU A 49 7.91 28.51 18.15
N ASP A 50 6.83 29.07 18.71
CA ASP A 50 5.67 28.28 18.99
C ASP A 50 5.04 27.73 17.71
N ALA A 51 4.96 28.55 16.67
CA ALA A 51 4.42 28.11 15.39
C ALA A 51 5.28 27.00 14.80
N LEU A 52 6.61 27.13 14.90
CA LEU A 52 7.49 26.11 14.37
C LEU A 52 7.38 24.80 15.14
N ARG A 53 7.18 24.89 16.45
CA ARG A 53 7.01 23.69 17.24
C ARG A 53 5.72 22.97 16.91
N ILE A 54 4.65 23.73 16.67
CA ILE A 54 3.39 23.13 16.27
C ILE A 54 3.54 22.49 14.90
N ALA A 55 4.26 23.16 13.99
CA ALA A 55 4.48 22.60 12.66
C ALA A 55 5.28 21.32 12.76
N ALA A 56 6.30 21.28 13.61
CA ALA A 56 7.12 20.09 13.78
C ALA A 56 6.27 18.93 14.30
N TYR A 57 5.39 19.23 15.23
CA TYR A 57 4.53 18.20 15.79
C TYR A 57 3.57 17.66 14.72
N LYS A 58 3.00 18.55 13.91
CA LYS A 58 2.10 18.12 12.87
C LYS A 58 2.83 17.30 11.82
N MET A 59 4.07 17.67 11.49
CA MET A 59 4.85 16.91 10.54
C MET A 59 5.17 15.52 11.06
N GLU A 60 5.40 15.42 12.37
CA GLU A 60 5.67 14.13 12.96
C GLU A 60 4.44 13.24 12.87
N LYS A 61 3.26 13.80 13.12
CA LYS A 61 2.04 13.03 13.00
C LYS A 61 1.79 12.62 11.55
N LEU A 62 2.08 13.51 10.61
CA LEU A 62 1.92 13.18 9.20
C LEU A 62 2.85 12.05 8.82
N GLU A 63 4.09 12.09 9.29
CA GLU A 63 5.05 11.06 9.00
C GLU A 63 4.55 9.72 9.54
N PHE A 64 3.99 9.73 10.73
CA PHE A 64 3.47 8.53 11.33
C PHE A 64 2.34 7.93 10.48
N HIS A 65 1.42 8.77 10.04
CA HIS A 65 0.30 8.28 9.24
C HIS A 65 0.73 7.80 7.86
N LEU A 66 1.73 8.47 7.27
CA LEU A 66 2.24 8.03 5.99
C LEU A 66 2.93 6.69 6.11
N ASN A 67 3.64 6.47 7.21
CA ASN A 67 4.29 5.19 7.43
C ASN A 67 3.27 4.08 7.57
N ARG A 68 2.18 4.35 8.29
CA ARG A 68 1.14 3.34 8.43
C ARG A 68 0.46 3.07 7.11
N SER A 69 0.19 4.13 6.33
CA SER A 69 -0.43 3.98 5.03
C SER A 69 0.46 3.17 4.09
N SER A 70 1.76 3.38 4.19
CA SER A 70 2.70 2.66 3.35
C SER A 70 2.66 1.17 3.65
N ARG A 71 2.55 0.81 4.92
CA ARG A 71 2.46 -0.59 5.30
C ARG A 71 1.19 -1.23 4.77
N ILE A 72 0.08 -0.49 4.86
CA ILE A 72 -1.18 -1.00 4.38
C ILE A 72 -1.13 -1.20 2.87
N LEU A 73 -0.54 -0.25 2.14
CA LEU A 73 -0.42 -0.41 0.71
C LEU A 73 0.49 -1.59 0.36
N ASN A 74 1.52 -1.80 1.14
CA ASN A 74 2.40 -2.92 0.90
C ASN A 74 1.67 -4.24 1.15
N ASP A 75 0.80 -4.27 2.16
CA ASP A 75 0.01 -5.45 2.44
C ASP A 75 -0.93 -5.73 1.26
N LEU A 76 -1.52 -4.68 0.68
CA LEU A 76 -2.40 -4.85 -0.46
C LEU A 76 -1.64 -5.36 -1.67
N ARG A 77 -0.39 -4.93 -1.84
CA ARG A 77 0.43 -5.42 -2.94
C ARG A 77 0.71 -6.91 -2.76
N SER A 78 0.94 -7.33 -1.52
CA SER A 78 1.19 -8.73 -1.24
C SER A 78 -0.05 -9.56 -1.50
N LEU A 79 -1.21 -9.04 -1.11
CA LEU A 79 -2.46 -9.73 -1.33
C LEU A 79 -2.75 -9.84 -2.82
N ARG A 80 -2.41 -8.81 -3.59
CA ARG A 80 -2.61 -8.86 -5.02
C ARG A 80 -1.81 -10.02 -5.59
N ARG A 81 -0.57 -10.17 -5.13
CA ARG A 81 0.27 -11.24 -5.63
C ARG A 81 -0.30 -12.60 -5.27
N LEU A 82 -0.78 -12.74 -4.05
CA LEU A 82 -1.36 -13.99 -3.63
C LEU A 82 -2.61 -14.32 -4.42
N LEU A 83 -3.45 -13.33 -4.67
CA LEU A 83 -4.66 -13.55 -5.44
C LEU A 83 -4.34 -13.93 -6.88
N PHE A 84 -3.29 -13.33 -7.43
CA PHE A 84 -2.90 -13.64 -8.79
C PHE A 84 -2.38 -15.08 -8.85
N GLU A 85 -1.58 -15.49 -7.89
CA GLU A 85 -1.05 -16.83 -7.85
C GLU A 85 -2.16 -17.85 -7.65
N GLU A 86 -3.11 -17.54 -6.83
CA GLU A 86 -4.21 -18.43 -6.59
C GLU A 86 -5.03 -18.59 -7.86
N ARG A 87 -5.24 -17.51 -8.60
CA ARG A 87 -5.99 -17.57 -9.82
C ARG A 87 -5.27 -18.45 -10.85
N MET A 88 -3.96 -18.33 -10.94
CA MET A 88 -3.19 -19.13 -11.85
C MET A 88 -3.26 -20.60 -11.47
N HIS A 89 -3.20 -20.87 -10.18
CA HIS A 89 -3.26 -22.21 -9.70
C HIS A 89 -4.64 -22.79 -10.00
N ARG A 90 -5.68 -22.06 -9.77
CA ARG A 90 -7.01 -22.54 -10.00
C ARG A 90 -7.25 -22.80 -11.48
N THR A 91 -6.74 -21.94 -12.35
CA THR A 91 -6.90 -22.13 -13.77
C THR A 91 -6.20 -23.40 -14.22
N ALA A 92 -5.01 -23.64 -13.72
CA ALA A 92 -4.26 -24.83 -14.09
C ALA A 92 -4.98 -26.08 -13.58
N TYR A 93 -5.49 -26.02 -12.36
CA TYR A 93 -6.20 -27.14 -11.79
C TYR A 93 -7.48 -27.42 -12.57
N ASP A 94 -8.22 -26.39 -12.91
CA ASP A 94 -9.45 -26.56 -13.65
C ASP A 94 -9.18 -27.17 -15.02
N ARG A 95 -8.08 -26.79 -15.65
CA ARG A 95 -7.76 -27.29 -16.96
C ARG A 95 -7.46 -28.78 -16.87
N VAL A 96 -6.68 -29.19 -15.90
CA VAL A 96 -6.33 -30.57 -15.73
C VAL A 96 -7.56 -31.37 -15.34
N THR A 97 -8.39 -30.85 -14.47
CA THR A 97 -9.56 -31.54 -14.03
C THR A 97 -10.54 -31.71 -15.17
N THR A 98 -10.70 -30.72 -16.01
CA THR A 98 -11.59 -30.81 -17.11
C THR A 98 -11.14 -31.93 -18.07
N ALA A 99 -9.86 -32.02 -18.28
CA ALA A 99 -9.33 -33.03 -19.17
C ALA A 99 -9.62 -34.43 -18.62
N LYS A 100 -9.50 -34.62 -17.32
CA LYS A 100 -9.76 -35.88 -16.79
C LYS A 100 -11.19 -36.17 -16.69
N VAL A 101 -11.98 -35.27 -16.27
CA VAL A 101 -13.35 -35.43 -16.09
C VAL A 101 -14.08 -35.77 -17.37
N GLY A 102 -13.52 -35.41 -18.47
CA GLY A 102 -14.18 -35.71 -19.69
C GLY A 102 -14.50 -37.17 -19.81
N THR A 103 -13.84 -38.01 -19.08
CA THR A 103 -14.07 -39.39 -19.22
C THR A 103 -14.79 -40.00 -18.05
N SER A 104 -14.83 -39.42 -16.95
CA SER A 104 -15.47 -40.07 -15.82
C SER A 104 -16.37 -39.18 -15.03
N SER A 105 -16.85 -38.19 -15.59
CA SER A 105 -17.60 -37.26 -14.81
C SER A 105 -18.89 -37.85 -14.30
N LEU A 106 -19.51 -38.69 -15.03
CA LEU A 106 -20.71 -39.23 -14.57
C LEU A 106 -20.64 -40.00 -13.29
N SER A 107 -19.69 -40.79 -13.18
CA SER A 107 -19.61 -41.58 -11.98
C SER A 107 -19.37 -40.71 -10.79
N GLN A 108 -18.67 -39.66 -10.97
CA GLN A 108 -18.38 -38.89 -9.88
C GLN A 108 -19.58 -38.24 -9.39
N ASN A 109 -20.42 -37.77 -10.17
CA ASN A 109 -21.51 -37.12 -9.76
C ASN A 109 -22.34 -37.92 -8.92
N GLY A 110 -22.50 -39.08 -9.21
CA GLY A 110 -23.36 -39.83 -8.44
C GLY A 110 -23.03 -39.86 -7.04
N ARG A 111 -21.90 -39.97 -6.73
CA ARG A 111 -21.62 -40.12 -5.49
C ARG A 111 -21.68 -39.06 -4.70
N ARG A 112 -21.50 -38.10 -5.14
CA ARG A 112 -21.32 -37.08 -4.41
C ARG A 112 -22.45 -36.69 -3.82
N GLY A 113 -23.40 -36.91 -4.25
CA GLY A 113 -24.56 -36.53 -3.65
C GLY A 113 -24.54 -36.76 -2.23
N GLN A 114 -23.74 -37.40 -1.74
CA GLN A 114 -23.78 -37.55 -0.41
C GLN A 114 -22.93 -36.78 0.23
#